data_c6326cd1b60ba06a391006929cd06b89
#
_entry.id   c6326cd1b60ba06a391006929cd06b89
#
_cell.length_a   1.000
_cell.length_b   1.000
_cell.length_c   1.000
_cell.angle_alpha   90.00
_cell.angle_beta   90.00
_cell.angle_gamma   90.00
#
_symmetry.space_group_name_H-M   'P 1'
#
loop_
_entity.id
_entity.type
_entity.pdbx_description
1 polymer ?
#
loop_
_entity_poly.entity_id
_entity_poly.type
_entity_poly.pdbx_seq_one_letter_code
_entity_poly.pdbx_strand_id
1 'polypeptide(L)'
;EVAEGEGGRAGVGGGGGKGGGGGGGGGGGGVGGGGGGGGGGGGAGRGGRGGRRRGPGRGKVRGGGGEGGVAGRLVASGERAEDGGVRLGADDDEPDFSYLSWAGMPFAAGISITRVVFGVSEPLPHDLRPPQGDAAAGEAGARQAMQLLFLHWGLHGWGVFALAAMAMAYFAYRHNLPLALRSALYPLIGKRINGPIGYTVDALGIVATVFGIGADMGFGVLHLNAGLTHLFNVPHSNLVQILLVASMMGAAVVVAVSGVEKGVRWMANINMLLAIALVLFMLCAGPTQYLLSTLMQNLGDYLGSVVGKSFDVYAYGGRPEWLGGWTVSYWAWWIGWAPFVGLFIARISRGRTIREFVFGVLLIPLGFTLAWLSIFGNSALDQVLH
;
A
#
# COMPACT_ATOMS: atom_id res chain seq x y z
N GLU A 1 32.89 -18.55 -37.58
CA GLU A 1 33.31 -17.63 -38.65
C GLU A 1 32.79 -16.25 -38.28
N VAL A 2 33.56 -15.46 -37.64
CA VAL A 2 34.47 -14.37 -38.03
C VAL A 2 33.79 -13.35 -38.97
N ALA A 3 33.57 -12.15 -38.47
CA ALA A 3 33.94 -10.90 -39.12
C ALA A 3 33.78 -9.70 -38.14
N GLU A 4 34.92 -9.13 -37.88
CA GLU A 4 35.18 -7.82 -37.33
C GLU A 4 34.77 -6.68 -38.33
N GLY A 5 34.65 -5.47 -37.81
CA GLY A 5 34.64 -4.20 -38.55
C GLY A 5 34.14 -3.09 -37.66
N GLU A 6 35.05 -2.37 -36.99
CA GLU A 6 35.55 -1.01 -37.21
C GLU A 6 34.43 0.00 -37.54
N GLY A 7 34.17 1.08 -36.83
CA GLY A 7 35.05 2.15 -36.43
C GLY A 7 34.43 3.44 -37.00
N GLY A 8 34.20 4.47 -36.18
CA GLY A 8 33.67 5.75 -36.63
C GLY A 8 33.53 6.79 -35.48
N ARG A 9 34.65 7.44 -35.14
CA ARG A 9 34.70 8.73 -34.42
C ARG A 9 34.38 9.87 -35.38
N ALA A 10 33.69 10.86 -34.87
CA ALA A 10 33.76 12.31 -35.17
C ALA A 10 32.39 12.92 -34.81
N GLY A 11 32.21 14.08 -34.23
CA GLY A 11 33.07 15.21 -34.03
C GLY A 11 32.20 16.33 -33.43
N VAL A 12 32.77 17.08 -32.60
CA VAL A 12 32.60 18.39 -32.01
C VAL A 12 31.87 19.45 -32.87
N GLY A 13 31.06 20.30 -32.20
CA GLY A 13 30.59 21.62 -32.65
C GLY A 13 29.36 22.01 -31.82
N GLY A 14 29.32 22.99 -30.97
CA GLY A 14 29.97 24.29 -30.93
C GLY A 14 29.05 25.37 -31.48
N GLY A 15 28.37 26.15 -30.57
CA GLY A 15 27.62 27.36 -30.92
C GLY A 15 26.40 27.49 -30.03
N GLY A 16 26.22 28.37 -29.08
CA GLY A 16 26.64 29.78 -29.01
C GLY A 16 25.56 30.69 -29.57
N GLY A 17 24.63 31.17 -28.70
CA GLY A 17 23.66 32.14 -29.13
C GLY A 17 22.91 32.76 -27.92
N LYS A 18 23.36 33.97 -27.60
CA LYS A 18 22.79 34.91 -26.64
C LYS A 18 21.56 35.64 -27.18
N GLY A 19 20.78 36.23 -26.23
CA GLY A 19 19.90 37.40 -26.46
C GLY A 19 18.50 37.10 -25.95
N GLY A 20 18.00 37.75 -24.97
CA GLY A 20 17.70 39.15 -24.75
C GLY A 20 16.19 39.26 -24.72
N GLY A 21 15.60 39.62 -23.60
CA GLY A 21 15.38 40.94 -23.17
C GLY A 21 13.91 41.32 -23.22
N GLY A 22 13.40 41.92 -22.15
CA GLY A 22 12.22 42.79 -22.12
C GLY A 22 10.94 42.09 -21.66
N GLY A 23 10.21 42.46 -20.65
CA GLY A 23 9.98 43.75 -20.06
C GLY A 23 8.49 44.04 -19.97
N GLY A 24 8.06 44.51 -18.82
CA GLY A 24 6.88 45.34 -18.65
C GLY A 24 5.62 44.57 -18.20
N GLY A 25 5.14 44.83 -17.09
CA GLY A 25 4.36 45.93 -16.56
C GLY A 25 2.91 45.44 -16.42
N GLY A 26 2.24 45.52 -15.33
CA GLY A 26 1.84 46.62 -14.54
C GLY A 26 0.33 46.59 -14.36
N GLY A 27 -0.17 46.95 -13.20
CA GLY A 27 -1.54 47.38 -12.93
C GLY A 27 -2.41 46.29 -12.29
N GLY A 28 -2.94 46.37 -11.11
CA GLY A 28 -3.36 47.54 -10.35
C GLY A 28 -4.88 47.62 -10.32
N GLY A 29 -5.46 47.61 -9.14
CA GLY A 29 -6.87 47.87 -8.86
C GLY A 29 -7.49 46.74 -8.06
N GLY A 30 -7.86 46.84 -6.83
CA GLY A 30 -8.26 47.98 -5.99
C GLY A 30 -9.76 48.11 -5.93
N VAL A 31 -10.27 48.26 -4.74
CA VAL A 31 -11.58 48.77 -4.35
C VAL A 31 -12.57 47.66 -4.04
N GLY A 32 -13.04 47.44 -2.85
CA GLY A 32 -13.72 48.26 -1.84
C GLY A 32 -15.03 47.58 -1.59
N GLY A 33 -15.46 47.31 -0.43
CA GLY A 33 -15.86 48.14 0.59
C GLY A 33 -17.35 47.96 0.90
N GLY A 34 -17.73 47.95 2.16
CA GLY A 34 -19.05 48.25 2.64
C GLY A 34 -19.86 46.99 3.04
N GLY A 35 -20.31 46.82 4.24
CA GLY A 35 -20.64 47.75 5.28
C GLY A 35 -22.11 47.59 5.68
N GLY A 36 -22.37 47.49 6.92
CA GLY A 36 -23.65 47.79 7.55
C GLY A 36 -24.52 46.55 7.82
N GLY A 37 -24.95 46.26 8.94
CA GLY A 37 -25.39 47.02 10.09
C GLY A 37 -26.76 46.59 10.55
N GLY A 38 -26.89 46.35 11.81
CA GLY A 38 -28.00 46.89 12.53
C GLY A 38 -29.10 45.96 13.00
N GLY A 39 -29.20 45.84 14.32
CA GLY A 39 -30.40 46.00 15.09
C GLY A 39 -31.23 44.73 15.31
N GLY A 40 -31.59 44.29 16.46
CA GLY A 40 -31.97 44.93 17.70
C GLY A 40 -33.33 44.37 18.13
N GLY A 41 -33.47 44.09 19.42
CA GLY A 41 -34.73 43.80 20.05
C GLY A 41 -34.90 42.34 20.47
N GLY A 42 -34.94 41.93 21.71
CA GLY A 42 -35.61 42.47 22.88
C GLY A 42 -36.86 41.64 23.17
N GLY A 43 -36.83 40.78 24.19
CA GLY A 43 -38.03 40.07 24.62
C GLY A 43 -37.78 39.14 25.80
N ALA A 44 -38.06 39.61 26.97
CA ALA A 44 -38.05 38.90 28.25
C ALA A 44 -39.24 37.93 28.37
N GLY A 45 -39.05 36.82 29.04
CA GLY A 45 -40.16 35.98 29.45
C GLY A 45 -39.78 34.74 30.25
N ARG A 46 -39.65 34.86 31.52
CA ARG A 46 -40.07 33.94 32.61
C ARG A 46 -39.99 32.43 32.43
N GLY A 47 -39.15 31.74 33.20
CA GLY A 47 -39.59 30.99 34.39
C GLY A 47 -39.95 29.52 34.13
N GLY A 48 -39.13 28.60 34.55
CA GLY A 48 -39.46 27.19 34.60
C GLY A 48 -38.40 26.38 35.31
N ARG A 49 -38.70 25.94 36.49
CA ARG A 49 -37.97 25.12 37.46
C ARG A 49 -37.33 23.84 36.89
N GLY A 50 -36.08 23.57 37.22
CA GLY A 50 -35.72 22.41 38.04
C GLY A 50 -35.57 21.09 37.32
N GLY A 51 -34.38 20.73 36.96
CA GLY A 51 -33.98 19.39 36.58
C GLY A 51 -32.49 19.30 36.58
N ARG A 52 -31.87 19.06 37.73
CA ARG A 52 -30.45 18.69 37.81
C ARG A 52 -30.26 17.33 37.18
N ARG A 53 -29.90 17.30 35.89
CA ARG A 53 -29.28 16.11 35.27
C ARG A 53 -27.79 16.17 35.62
N ARG A 54 -27.36 15.21 36.42
CA ARG A 54 -25.96 14.91 36.69
C ARG A 54 -25.32 14.56 35.33
N GLY A 55 -24.39 15.39 34.87
CA GLY A 55 -23.50 15.09 33.79
C GLY A 55 -22.56 13.92 34.16
N PRO A 56 -22.15 13.09 33.20
CA PRO A 56 -21.20 12.01 33.44
C PRO A 56 -19.87 12.62 33.91
N GLY A 57 -19.34 12.06 35.00
CA GLY A 57 -18.12 12.50 35.63
C GLY A 57 -16.96 12.55 34.65
N ARG A 58 -16.30 13.68 34.53
CA ARG A 58 -14.97 13.82 33.96
C ARG A 58 -14.01 12.96 34.79
N GLY A 59 -13.73 11.76 34.31
CA GLY A 59 -12.61 10.98 34.81
C GLY A 59 -11.34 11.80 34.62
N LYS A 60 -10.70 12.17 35.71
CA LYS A 60 -9.36 12.76 35.74
C LYS A 60 -8.42 11.74 35.09
N VAL A 61 -8.03 11.97 33.88
CA VAL A 61 -6.86 11.33 33.27
C VAL A 61 -5.65 11.77 34.09
N ARG A 62 -5.14 10.87 34.93
CA ARG A 62 -3.85 11.02 35.61
C ARG A 62 -2.79 11.19 34.52
N GLY A 63 -2.27 12.38 34.37
CA GLY A 63 -1.06 12.66 33.60
C GLY A 63 0.12 11.92 34.25
N GLY A 64 0.50 10.81 33.62
CA GLY A 64 1.71 10.06 33.95
C GLY A 64 2.71 10.26 32.83
N GLY A 65 3.87 10.83 33.18
CA GLY A 65 4.93 11.28 32.31
C GLY A 65 5.43 10.29 31.30
N GLY A 66 5.85 10.83 30.15
CA GLY A 66 6.64 10.15 29.14
C GLY A 66 5.95 9.94 27.81
N GLU A 67 5.56 11.01 27.11
CA GLU A 67 4.90 10.94 25.79
C GLU A 67 5.81 10.36 24.66
N GLY A 68 7.13 10.25 24.86
CA GLY A 68 8.06 9.64 23.89
C GLY A 68 8.15 8.12 23.93
N GLY A 69 7.55 7.48 24.95
CA GLY A 69 7.65 6.03 25.13
C GLY A 69 6.53 5.20 24.50
N VAL A 70 5.42 5.82 24.07
CA VAL A 70 4.20 5.07 23.69
C VAL A 70 4.30 4.46 22.29
N ALA A 71 4.79 5.20 21.31
CA ALA A 71 4.96 4.65 19.95
C ALA A 71 6.05 3.58 19.90
N GLY A 72 7.18 3.79 20.60
CA GLY A 72 8.23 2.79 20.73
C GLY A 72 7.78 1.56 21.54
N ARG A 73 6.90 1.74 22.53
CA ARG A 73 6.31 0.65 23.29
C ARG A 73 5.24 -0.11 22.51
N LEU A 74 4.44 0.55 21.68
CA LEU A 74 3.44 -0.08 20.81
C LEU A 74 4.07 -1.02 19.78
N VAL A 75 5.21 -0.65 19.22
CA VAL A 75 5.95 -1.50 18.27
C VAL A 75 6.67 -2.64 18.97
N ALA A 76 7.20 -2.41 20.20
CA ALA A 76 7.94 -3.41 20.97
C ALA A 76 7.07 -4.26 21.89
N SER A 77 5.84 -3.81 22.23
CA SER A 77 4.96 -4.45 23.21
C SER A 77 3.68 -5.04 22.64
N GLY A 78 3.50 -5.08 21.34
CA GLY A 78 2.40 -5.82 20.70
C GLY A 78 2.36 -7.31 21.09
N GLU A 79 3.36 -7.79 21.79
CA GLU A 79 3.47 -9.16 22.32
C GLU A 79 3.09 -9.30 23.80
N ARG A 80 3.01 -8.22 24.58
CA ARG A 80 2.59 -8.35 25.96
C ARG A 80 1.07 -8.50 26.02
N ALA A 81 0.61 -9.57 26.63
CA ALA A 81 -0.79 -9.97 26.70
C ALA A 81 -1.74 -8.84 27.17
N GLU A 82 -1.26 -7.89 27.94
CA GLU A 82 -2.03 -6.79 28.49
C GLU A 82 -2.29 -5.67 27.45
N ASP A 83 -1.29 -5.32 26.62
CA ASP A 83 -1.41 -4.25 25.63
C ASP A 83 -2.18 -4.70 24.36
N GLY A 84 -2.15 -5.98 24.05
CA GLY A 84 -2.89 -6.55 22.92
C GLY A 84 -4.43 -6.50 23.06
N GLY A 85 -4.94 -6.29 24.27
CA GLY A 85 -6.36 -6.10 24.55
C GLY A 85 -6.85 -4.67 24.31
N VAL A 86 -5.95 -3.70 24.12
CA VAL A 86 -6.33 -2.30 23.88
C VAL A 86 -7.06 -2.19 22.54
N ARG A 87 -8.22 -1.50 22.55
CA ARG A 87 -9.02 -1.29 21.34
C ARG A 87 -8.54 -0.05 20.56
N LEU A 88 -8.68 -0.13 19.26
CA LEU A 88 -8.56 1.00 18.33
C LEU A 88 -9.85 1.82 18.41
N GLY A 89 -10.02 2.55 19.50
CA GLY A 89 -11.22 3.28 19.86
C GLY A 89 -11.36 3.48 21.36
N ALA A 90 -12.55 3.80 21.84
CA ALA A 90 -12.89 3.77 23.26
C ALA A 90 -12.91 2.30 23.76
N ASP A 91 -12.81 2.11 25.08
CA ASP A 91 -12.75 0.75 25.63
C ASP A 91 -14.06 -0.05 25.45
N ASP A 92 -15.16 0.66 25.22
CA ASP A 92 -16.50 0.16 24.93
C ASP A 92 -16.88 0.19 23.42
N ASP A 93 -16.00 0.69 22.56
CA ASP A 93 -16.26 0.68 21.12
C ASP A 93 -16.34 -0.77 20.58
N GLU A 94 -17.41 -1.06 19.85
CA GLU A 94 -17.57 -2.31 19.14
C GLU A 94 -17.05 -2.20 17.70
N PRO A 95 -16.55 -3.31 17.10
CA PRO A 95 -16.12 -3.30 15.71
C PRO A 95 -17.26 -3.01 14.72
N ASP A 96 -17.04 -2.09 13.79
CA ASP A 96 -18.03 -1.71 12.76
C ASP A 96 -18.38 -2.87 11.79
N PHE A 97 -17.52 -3.88 11.66
CA PHE A 97 -17.66 -4.99 10.74
C PHE A 97 -17.51 -6.34 11.46
N SER A 98 -18.18 -7.39 10.97
CA SER A 98 -17.91 -8.76 11.42
C SER A 98 -16.45 -9.16 11.10
N TYR A 99 -15.89 -10.13 11.83
CA TYR A 99 -14.49 -10.53 11.66
C TYR A 99 -14.17 -10.97 10.23
N LEU A 100 -15.02 -11.79 9.62
CA LEU A 100 -14.82 -12.27 8.23
C LEU A 100 -14.89 -11.14 7.20
N SER A 101 -15.87 -10.24 7.36
CA SER A 101 -16.01 -9.09 6.46
C SER A 101 -14.82 -8.15 6.58
N TRP A 102 -14.37 -7.87 7.80
CA TRP A 102 -13.21 -7.03 8.07
C TRP A 102 -11.92 -7.65 7.52
N ALA A 103 -11.69 -8.94 7.78
CA ALA A 103 -10.48 -9.64 7.30
C ALA A 103 -10.42 -9.73 5.77
N GLY A 104 -11.59 -9.82 5.10
CA GLY A 104 -11.66 -9.85 3.64
C GLY A 104 -11.37 -8.51 2.97
N MET A 105 -11.59 -7.37 3.65
CA MET A 105 -11.36 -6.05 3.06
C MET A 105 -9.87 -5.70 2.86
N PRO A 106 -8.95 -5.87 3.84
CA PRO A 106 -7.52 -5.71 3.62
C PRO A 106 -6.98 -6.66 2.56
N PHE A 107 -7.49 -7.90 2.55
CA PHE A 107 -7.18 -8.88 1.52
C PHE A 107 -7.51 -8.37 0.12
N ALA A 108 -8.73 -7.86 -0.10
CA ALA A 108 -9.14 -7.32 -1.38
C ALA A 108 -8.32 -6.09 -1.82
N ALA A 109 -7.95 -5.23 -0.87
CA ALA A 109 -7.06 -4.09 -1.14
C ALA A 109 -5.63 -4.55 -1.50
N GLY A 110 -5.22 -5.72 -1.04
CA GLY A 110 -3.90 -6.29 -1.31
C GLY A 110 -3.78 -7.05 -2.62
N ILE A 111 -4.88 -7.46 -3.26
CA ILE A 111 -4.84 -8.11 -4.57
C ILE A 111 -4.94 -7.04 -5.64
N SER A 112 -3.79 -6.50 -6.02
CA SER A 112 -3.66 -5.59 -7.15
C SER A 112 -3.30 -6.35 -8.44
N ILE A 113 -3.52 -5.72 -9.59
CA ILE A 113 -3.12 -6.26 -10.89
C ILE A 113 -1.62 -6.54 -10.96
N THR A 114 -0.81 -5.72 -10.29
CA THR A 114 0.63 -5.91 -10.18
C THR A 114 1.01 -7.23 -9.53
N ARG A 115 0.30 -7.66 -8.50
CA ARG A 115 0.55 -8.96 -7.87
C ARG A 115 0.22 -10.13 -8.80
N VAL A 116 -0.83 -10.01 -9.61
CA VAL A 116 -1.16 -11.00 -10.63
C VAL A 116 -0.03 -11.12 -11.64
N VAL A 117 0.49 -10.00 -12.12
CA VAL A 117 1.56 -9.93 -13.11
C VAL A 117 2.89 -10.41 -12.53
N PHE A 118 3.33 -9.81 -11.43
CA PHE A 118 4.63 -10.11 -10.83
C PHE A 118 4.70 -11.50 -10.20
N GLY A 119 3.56 -12.08 -9.81
CA GLY A 119 3.51 -13.47 -9.36
C GLY A 119 4.02 -14.46 -10.40
N VAL A 120 3.89 -14.12 -11.68
CA VAL A 120 4.38 -14.93 -12.83
C VAL A 120 5.71 -14.38 -13.35
N SER A 121 5.82 -13.06 -13.54
CA SER A 121 6.94 -12.45 -14.25
C SER A 121 8.19 -12.22 -13.40
N GLU A 122 8.10 -12.15 -12.08
CA GLU A 122 9.24 -11.87 -11.21
C GLU A 122 10.13 -13.09 -10.91
N PRO A 123 9.61 -14.31 -10.70
CA PRO A 123 10.47 -15.47 -10.45
C PRO A 123 11.45 -15.76 -11.60
N LEU A 124 11.03 -15.55 -12.83
CA LEU A 124 11.84 -15.85 -14.03
C LEU A 124 13.14 -15.03 -14.10
N PRO A 125 13.14 -13.68 -14.02
CA PRO A 125 14.39 -12.93 -13.99
C PRO A 125 15.23 -13.19 -12.73
N HIS A 126 14.64 -13.58 -11.62
CA HIS A 126 15.42 -13.95 -10.44
C HIS A 126 16.13 -15.30 -10.59
N ASP A 127 15.54 -16.24 -11.31
CA ASP A 127 16.17 -17.52 -11.66
C ASP A 127 17.25 -17.31 -12.74
N LEU A 128 16.94 -16.54 -13.79
CA LEU A 128 17.86 -16.29 -14.91
C LEU A 128 19.02 -15.35 -14.58
N ARG A 129 18.84 -14.43 -13.61
CA ARG A 129 19.84 -13.42 -13.21
C ARG A 129 19.82 -13.24 -11.69
N PRO A 130 20.18 -14.25 -10.91
CA PRO A 130 20.16 -14.18 -9.46
C PRO A 130 21.16 -13.13 -8.95
N PRO A 131 20.87 -12.50 -7.81
CA PRO A 131 21.82 -11.57 -7.17
C PRO A 131 23.06 -12.28 -6.62
N GLN A 132 22.96 -13.58 -6.34
CA GLN A 132 24.04 -14.42 -5.82
C GLN A 132 24.04 -15.76 -6.57
N GLY A 133 25.23 -16.26 -6.86
CA GLY A 133 25.41 -17.52 -7.56
C GLY A 133 25.33 -17.39 -9.08
N ASP A 134 25.27 -18.53 -9.74
CA ASP A 134 25.23 -18.65 -11.20
C ASP A 134 23.79 -18.62 -11.71
N ALA A 135 23.60 -18.05 -12.89
CA ALA A 135 22.31 -18.04 -13.57
C ALA A 135 21.88 -19.48 -13.93
N ALA A 136 20.56 -19.71 -13.89
CA ALA A 136 19.96 -21.00 -14.25
C ALA A 136 20.53 -22.21 -13.47
N ALA A 137 20.66 -22.00 -12.16
CA ALA A 137 21.16 -23.05 -11.26
C ALA A 137 20.15 -24.20 -11.00
N GLY A 138 19.15 -24.37 -11.87
CA GLY A 138 18.11 -25.40 -11.73
C GLY A 138 17.29 -25.24 -10.45
N GLU A 139 17.13 -26.32 -9.69
CA GLU A 139 16.34 -26.29 -8.43
C GLU A 139 16.81 -25.21 -7.44
N ALA A 140 18.11 -25.01 -7.29
CA ALA A 140 18.66 -24.02 -6.37
C ALA A 140 18.32 -22.58 -6.79
N GLY A 141 18.38 -22.30 -8.10
CA GLY A 141 17.96 -21.02 -8.68
C GLY A 141 16.49 -20.74 -8.48
N ALA A 142 15.63 -21.70 -8.78
CA ALA A 142 14.18 -21.60 -8.59
C ALA A 142 13.81 -21.34 -7.11
N ARG A 143 14.44 -22.05 -6.17
CA ARG A 143 14.24 -21.82 -4.73
C ARG A 143 14.67 -20.42 -4.30
N GLN A 144 15.83 -19.95 -4.80
CA GLN A 144 16.29 -18.58 -4.53
C GLN A 144 15.33 -17.54 -5.10
N ALA A 145 14.86 -17.73 -6.32
CA ALA A 145 13.90 -16.85 -6.98
C ALA A 145 12.60 -16.73 -6.18
N MET A 146 12.07 -17.86 -5.69
CA MET A 146 10.86 -17.86 -4.86
C MET A 146 11.10 -17.23 -3.47
N GLN A 147 12.27 -17.39 -2.86
CA GLN A 147 12.61 -16.70 -1.61
C GLN A 147 12.65 -15.18 -1.78
N LEU A 148 13.18 -14.70 -2.92
CA LEU A 148 13.23 -13.27 -3.25
C LEU A 148 11.83 -12.72 -3.53
N LEU A 149 11.04 -13.44 -4.31
CA LEU A 149 9.63 -13.10 -4.54
C LEU A 149 8.86 -12.97 -3.21
N PHE A 150 9.03 -13.92 -2.30
CA PHE A 150 8.38 -13.87 -0.98
C PHE A 150 8.93 -12.75 -0.08
N LEU A 151 10.23 -12.40 -0.21
CA LEU A 151 10.80 -11.24 0.48
C LEU A 151 10.12 -9.95 0.02
N HIS A 152 9.97 -9.75 -1.28
CA HIS A 152 9.43 -8.53 -1.86
C HIS A 152 7.94 -8.34 -1.59
N TRP A 153 7.15 -9.42 -1.60
CA TRP A 153 5.69 -9.38 -1.47
C TRP A 153 5.14 -9.84 -0.12
N GLY A 154 6.01 -10.32 0.76
CA GLY A 154 5.62 -10.98 1.99
C GLY A 154 5.51 -10.05 3.20
N LEU A 155 6.13 -10.47 4.29
CA LEU A 155 6.00 -9.86 5.61
C LEU A 155 6.33 -8.36 5.64
N HIS A 156 7.37 -7.94 4.90
CA HIS A 156 7.83 -6.55 4.91
C HIS A 156 6.77 -5.58 4.39
N GLY A 157 6.17 -5.88 3.25
CA GLY A 157 5.13 -5.04 2.67
C GLY A 157 3.89 -4.94 3.56
N TRP A 158 3.39 -6.07 4.03
CA TRP A 158 2.25 -6.08 4.94
C TRP A 158 2.59 -5.45 6.29
N GLY A 159 3.82 -5.58 6.77
CA GLY A 159 4.32 -4.90 7.97
C GLY A 159 4.29 -3.39 7.86
N VAL A 160 4.71 -2.83 6.71
CA VAL A 160 4.64 -1.39 6.44
C VAL A 160 3.19 -0.90 6.48
N PHE A 161 2.26 -1.62 5.84
CA PHE A 161 0.84 -1.25 5.86
C PHE A 161 0.22 -1.36 7.25
N ALA A 162 0.49 -2.46 7.96
CA ALA A 162 -0.02 -2.66 9.31
C ALA A 162 0.48 -1.58 10.28
N LEU A 163 1.77 -1.22 10.20
CA LEU A 163 2.36 -0.20 11.05
C LEU A 163 1.73 1.18 10.79
N ALA A 164 1.63 1.58 9.53
CA ALA A 164 1.02 2.85 9.14
C ALA A 164 -0.45 2.93 9.57
N ALA A 165 -1.22 1.86 9.29
CA ALA A 165 -2.63 1.79 9.63
C ALA A 165 -2.87 1.79 11.15
N MET A 166 -2.09 1.01 11.90
CA MET A 166 -2.20 0.94 13.36
C MET A 166 -1.90 2.31 14.00
N ALA A 167 -0.83 2.99 13.55
CA ALA A 167 -0.49 4.31 14.05
C ALA A 167 -1.61 5.31 13.76
N MET A 168 -2.13 5.37 12.55
CA MET A 168 -3.24 6.26 12.20
C MET A 168 -4.50 5.94 13.00
N ALA A 169 -4.91 4.66 13.09
CA ALA A 169 -6.10 4.25 13.81
C ALA A 169 -6.00 4.54 15.32
N TYR A 170 -4.85 4.23 15.92
CA TYR A 170 -4.64 4.46 17.35
C TYR A 170 -4.75 5.94 17.71
N PHE A 171 -4.03 6.81 17.00
CA PHE A 171 -4.08 8.25 17.30
C PHE A 171 -5.41 8.89 16.92
N ALA A 172 -6.04 8.45 15.84
CA ALA A 172 -7.34 8.98 15.43
C ALA A 172 -8.43 8.59 16.44
N TYR A 173 -8.56 7.32 16.77
CA TYR A 173 -9.70 6.83 17.54
C TYR A 173 -9.50 6.91 19.05
N ARG A 174 -8.25 6.72 19.53
CA ARG A 174 -7.95 6.74 20.96
C ARG A 174 -7.63 8.14 21.47
N HIS A 175 -7.03 8.99 20.65
CA HIS A 175 -6.66 10.36 20.99
C HIS A 175 -7.55 11.43 20.35
N ASN A 176 -8.61 11.03 19.64
CA ASN A 176 -9.53 11.94 18.94
C ASN A 176 -8.82 12.91 17.98
N LEU A 177 -7.79 12.44 17.29
CA LEU A 177 -7.08 13.18 16.26
C LEU A 177 -7.73 12.91 14.89
N PRO A 178 -7.44 13.73 13.87
CA PRO A 178 -7.90 13.45 12.50
C PRO A 178 -7.42 12.09 12.01
N LEU A 179 -8.25 11.34 11.30
CA LEU A 179 -7.82 10.12 10.64
C LEU A 179 -7.00 10.50 9.37
N ALA A 180 -5.72 10.77 9.58
CA ALA A 180 -4.79 11.29 8.59
C ALA A 180 -3.36 10.87 8.93
N LEU A 181 -2.47 10.84 7.93
CA LEU A 181 -1.09 10.41 8.10
C LEU A 181 -0.34 11.26 9.16
N ARG A 182 -0.62 12.58 9.20
CA ARG A 182 -0.03 13.50 10.17
C ARG A 182 -0.30 13.09 11.62
N SER A 183 -1.41 12.43 11.91
CA SER A 183 -1.76 12.01 13.26
C SER A 183 -0.81 10.94 13.82
N ALA A 184 -0.22 10.13 12.97
CA ALA A 184 0.83 9.18 13.35
C ALA A 184 2.10 9.86 13.88
N LEU A 185 2.32 11.14 13.53
CA LEU A 185 3.46 11.94 14.01
C LEU A 185 3.20 12.62 15.36
N TYR A 186 2.00 12.52 15.92
CA TYR A 186 1.64 13.19 17.18
C TYR A 186 2.63 12.94 18.32
N PRO A 187 3.14 11.71 18.54
CA PRO A 187 4.11 11.44 19.59
C PRO A 187 5.43 12.20 19.44
N LEU A 188 5.79 12.55 18.20
CA LEU A 188 7.05 13.20 17.88
C LEU A 188 6.96 14.73 17.91
N ILE A 189 5.88 15.29 17.39
CA ILE A 189 5.73 16.75 17.18
C ILE A 189 4.53 17.35 17.90
N GLY A 190 3.74 16.56 18.63
CA GLY A 190 2.60 17.01 19.41
C GLY A 190 1.59 17.81 18.59
N LYS A 191 1.10 18.94 19.11
CA LYS A 191 0.10 19.79 18.43
C LYS A 191 0.57 20.42 17.13
N ARG A 192 1.86 20.35 16.80
CA ARG A 192 2.42 20.83 15.51
C ARG A 192 1.91 20.03 14.31
N ILE A 193 1.27 18.86 14.53
CA ILE A 193 0.54 18.15 13.46
C ILE A 193 -0.52 19.02 12.79
N ASN A 194 -1.08 20.01 13.46
CA ASN A 194 -2.06 20.94 12.90
C ASN A 194 -1.42 22.21 12.31
N GLY A 195 -0.14 22.14 11.95
CA GLY A 195 0.63 23.20 11.33
C GLY A 195 1.24 22.80 10.00
N PRO A 196 2.14 23.63 9.43
CA PRO A 196 2.73 23.37 8.12
C PRO A 196 3.38 21.99 7.98
N ILE A 197 4.07 21.52 9.03
CA ILE A 197 4.73 20.20 9.02
C ILE A 197 3.70 19.08 8.80
N GLY A 198 2.61 19.06 9.58
CA GLY A 198 1.58 18.04 9.45
C GLY A 198 0.87 18.10 8.10
N TYR A 199 0.54 19.29 7.61
CA TYR A 199 -0.08 19.46 6.30
C TYR A 199 0.84 19.05 5.15
N THR A 200 2.15 19.30 5.26
CA THR A 200 3.14 18.82 4.28
C THR A 200 3.17 17.29 4.24
N VAL A 201 3.12 16.64 5.41
CA VAL A 201 3.10 15.17 5.47
C VAL A 201 1.84 14.60 4.81
N ASP A 202 0.67 15.17 5.06
CA ASP A 202 -0.57 14.75 4.39
C ASP A 202 -0.50 14.98 2.88
N ALA A 203 0.02 16.15 2.44
CA ALA A 203 0.19 16.46 1.03
C ALA A 203 1.15 15.49 0.34
N LEU A 204 2.28 15.16 0.96
CA LEU A 204 3.22 14.16 0.44
C LEU A 204 2.56 12.77 0.37
N GLY A 205 1.75 12.39 1.36
CA GLY A 205 0.97 11.15 1.33
C GLY A 205 -0.01 11.10 0.15
N ILE A 206 -0.69 12.21 -0.15
CA ILE A 206 -1.59 12.31 -1.30
C ILE A 206 -0.79 12.21 -2.61
N VAL A 207 0.32 12.92 -2.73
CA VAL A 207 1.18 12.87 -3.92
C VAL A 207 1.70 11.45 -4.15
N ALA A 208 2.23 10.79 -3.11
CA ALA A 208 2.69 9.40 -3.18
C ALA A 208 1.56 8.46 -3.65
N THR A 209 0.34 8.63 -3.12
CA THR A 209 -0.83 7.86 -3.53
C THR A 209 -1.17 8.05 -5.00
N VAL A 210 -1.16 9.30 -5.50
CA VAL A 210 -1.48 9.60 -6.91
C VAL A 210 -0.45 8.95 -7.84
N PHE A 211 0.85 9.05 -7.51
CA PHE A 211 1.90 8.40 -8.31
C PHE A 211 1.81 6.88 -8.23
N GLY A 212 1.51 6.31 -7.04
CA GLY A 212 1.33 4.87 -6.87
C GLY A 212 0.17 4.33 -7.73
N ILE A 213 -0.99 5.00 -7.68
CA ILE A 213 -2.15 4.63 -8.51
C ILE A 213 -1.81 4.76 -10.00
N GLY A 214 -1.14 5.83 -10.40
CA GLY A 214 -0.74 6.04 -11.79
C GLY A 214 0.18 4.92 -12.30
N ALA A 215 1.16 4.51 -11.50
CA ALA A 215 2.07 3.41 -11.83
C ALA A 215 1.32 2.07 -11.95
N ASP A 216 0.46 1.72 -10.96
CA ASP A 216 -0.34 0.49 -11.00
C ASP A 216 -1.29 0.44 -12.21
N MET A 217 -1.96 1.57 -12.49
CA MET A 217 -2.83 1.69 -13.66
C MET A 217 -2.04 1.50 -14.96
N GLY A 218 -0.85 2.11 -15.06
CA GLY A 218 0.02 1.97 -16.21
C GLY A 218 0.42 0.51 -16.46
N PHE A 219 0.95 -0.15 -15.45
CA PHE A 219 1.27 -1.59 -15.51
C PHE A 219 0.04 -2.43 -15.88
N GLY A 220 -1.08 -2.18 -15.21
CA GLY A 220 -2.32 -2.91 -15.44
C GLY A 220 -2.83 -2.81 -16.86
N VAL A 221 -2.85 -1.62 -17.41
CA VAL A 221 -3.34 -1.36 -18.77
C VAL A 221 -2.42 -1.97 -19.83
N LEU A 222 -1.11 -1.90 -19.66
CA LEU A 222 -0.16 -2.52 -20.57
C LEU A 222 -0.36 -4.04 -20.66
N HIS A 223 -0.51 -4.71 -19.52
CA HIS A 223 -0.73 -6.16 -19.47
C HIS A 223 -2.12 -6.55 -19.97
N LEU A 224 -3.16 -5.77 -19.62
CA LEU A 224 -4.51 -5.99 -20.10
C LEU A 224 -4.57 -5.85 -21.63
N ASN A 225 -3.94 -4.82 -22.21
CA ASN A 225 -3.85 -4.64 -23.65
C ASN A 225 -3.09 -5.81 -24.30
N ALA A 226 -1.96 -6.24 -23.74
CA ALA A 226 -1.22 -7.40 -24.25
C ALA A 226 -2.09 -8.67 -24.24
N GLY A 227 -2.82 -8.93 -23.16
CA GLY A 227 -3.76 -10.05 -23.06
C GLY A 227 -4.89 -9.98 -24.09
N LEU A 228 -5.50 -8.79 -24.26
CA LEU A 228 -6.53 -8.56 -25.29
C LEU A 228 -5.98 -8.73 -26.71
N THR A 229 -4.75 -8.30 -26.95
CA THR A 229 -4.06 -8.53 -28.24
C THR A 229 -3.91 -10.03 -28.50
N HIS A 230 -3.46 -10.77 -27.51
CA HIS A 230 -3.23 -12.22 -27.65
C HIS A 230 -4.53 -13.01 -27.87
N LEU A 231 -5.58 -12.70 -27.12
CA LEU A 231 -6.83 -13.45 -27.14
C LEU A 231 -7.80 -13.02 -28.26
N PHE A 232 -7.86 -11.73 -28.56
CA PHE A 232 -8.88 -11.13 -29.40
C PHE A 232 -8.32 -10.30 -30.56
N ASN A 233 -7.00 -10.31 -30.79
CA ASN A 233 -6.32 -9.50 -31.79
C ASN A 233 -6.61 -7.99 -31.69
N VAL A 234 -6.91 -7.49 -30.48
CA VAL A 234 -7.07 -6.05 -30.26
C VAL A 234 -5.72 -5.35 -30.45
N PRO A 235 -5.64 -4.25 -31.21
CA PRO A 235 -4.36 -3.58 -31.46
C PRO A 235 -3.64 -3.16 -30.17
N HIS A 236 -2.33 -3.43 -30.08
CA HIS A 236 -1.50 -2.89 -29.01
C HIS A 236 -1.14 -1.44 -29.34
N SER A 237 -1.99 -0.48 -28.93
CA SER A 237 -1.87 0.92 -29.31
C SER A 237 -2.22 1.86 -28.15
N ASN A 238 -1.66 3.07 -28.22
CA ASN A 238 -1.95 4.14 -27.24
C ASN A 238 -3.45 4.44 -27.12
N LEU A 239 -4.19 4.41 -28.23
CA LEU A 239 -5.65 4.64 -28.21
C LEU A 239 -6.38 3.58 -27.38
N VAL A 240 -6.06 2.30 -27.58
CA VAL A 240 -6.64 1.21 -26.81
C VAL A 240 -6.28 1.36 -25.33
N GLN A 241 -5.04 1.71 -24.99
CA GLN A 241 -4.61 1.94 -23.63
C GLN A 241 -5.35 3.10 -22.97
N ILE A 242 -5.55 4.22 -23.66
CA ILE A 242 -6.35 5.35 -23.17
C ILE A 242 -7.79 4.93 -22.90
N LEU A 243 -8.41 4.18 -23.80
CA LEU A 243 -9.78 3.67 -23.62
C LEU A 243 -9.89 2.71 -22.44
N LEU A 244 -8.89 1.85 -22.24
CA LEU A 244 -8.79 0.97 -21.07
C LEU A 244 -8.66 1.76 -19.77
N VAL A 245 -7.78 2.76 -19.70
CA VAL A 245 -7.66 3.66 -18.55
C VAL A 245 -9.01 4.35 -18.27
N ALA A 246 -9.64 4.92 -19.30
CA ALA A 246 -10.92 5.62 -19.16
C ALA A 246 -12.02 4.67 -18.64
N SER A 247 -12.07 3.42 -19.14
CA SER A 247 -13.06 2.43 -18.68
C SER A 247 -12.83 2.02 -17.23
N MET A 248 -11.58 1.77 -16.85
CA MET A 248 -11.22 1.40 -15.47
C MET A 248 -11.50 2.56 -14.50
N MET A 249 -11.14 3.79 -14.87
CA MET A 249 -11.46 4.98 -14.07
C MET A 249 -12.95 5.22 -13.97
N GLY A 250 -13.70 5.03 -15.07
CA GLY A 250 -15.16 5.10 -15.07
C GLY A 250 -15.79 4.11 -14.09
N ALA A 251 -15.35 2.87 -14.12
CA ALA A 251 -15.78 1.85 -13.17
C ALA A 251 -15.43 2.22 -11.71
N ALA A 252 -14.21 2.73 -11.46
CA ALA A 252 -13.81 3.19 -10.15
C ALA A 252 -14.68 4.35 -9.63
N VAL A 253 -15.04 5.31 -10.49
CA VAL A 253 -15.95 6.41 -10.14
C VAL A 253 -17.33 5.88 -9.77
N VAL A 254 -17.90 4.97 -10.54
CA VAL A 254 -19.21 4.34 -10.24
C VAL A 254 -19.18 3.66 -8.87
N VAL A 255 -18.13 2.89 -8.59
CA VAL A 255 -17.92 2.23 -7.29
C VAL A 255 -17.80 3.25 -6.16
N ALA A 256 -17.01 4.31 -6.37
CA ALA A 256 -16.80 5.34 -5.37
C ALA A 256 -18.09 6.11 -5.04
N VAL A 257 -18.88 6.48 -6.05
CA VAL A 257 -20.18 7.18 -5.88
C VAL A 257 -21.23 6.30 -5.20
N SER A 258 -21.18 4.98 -5.41
CA SER A 258 -22.09 4.04 -4.74
C SER A 258 -21.79 3.82 -3.24
N GLY A 259 -20.66 4.35 -2.76
CA GLY A 259 -20.28 4.36 -1.36
C GLY A 259 -19.49 3.13 -0.90
N VAL A 260 -18.77 3.31 0.21
CA VAL A 260 -17.86 2.28 0.75
C VAL A 260 -18.61 1.00 1.14
N GLU A 261 -19.78 1.13 1.76
CA GLU A 261 -20.52 -0.04 2.26
C GLU A 261 -21.10 -0.91 1.14
N LYS A 262 -21.49 -0.31 0.02
CA LYS A 262 -22.11 -1.04 -1.09
C LYS A 262 -21.12 -1.30 -2.22
N GLY A 263 -20.55 -0.26 -2.81
CA GLY A 263 -19.72 -0.39 -4.00
C GLY A 263 -18.36 -1.04 -3.72
N VAL A 264 -17.63 -0.53 -2.75
CA VAL A 264 -16.30 -1.04 -2.44
C VAL A 264 -16.37 -2.47 -1.89
N ARG A 265 -17.31 -2.75 -0.98
CA ARG A 265 -17.52 -4.09 -0.43
C ARG A 265 -17.92 -5.11 -1.50
N TRP A 266 -18.80 -4.73 -2.43
CA TRP A 266 -19.24 -5.61 -3.52
C TRP A 266 -18.08 -5.95 -4.46
N MET A 267 -17.29 -4.94 -4.89
CA MET A 267 -16.11 -5.15 -5.72
C MET A 267 -15.05 -5.98 -5.01
N ALA A 268 -14.83 -5.73 -3.72
CA ALA A 268 -13.90 -6.51 -2.92
C ALA A 268 -14.28 -8.00 -2.86
N ASN A 269 -15.57 -8.30 -2.67
CA ASN A 269 -16.07 -9.68 -2.66
C ASN A 269 -15.92 -10.37 -4.01
N ILE A 270 -16.20 -9.66 -5.12
CA ILE A 270 -16.01 -10.22 -6.48
C ILE A 270 -14.54 -10.47 -6.73
N ASN A 271 -13.66 -9.52 -6.43
CA ASN A 271 -12.22 -9.67 -6.59
C ASN A 271 -11.69 -10.89 -5.80
N MET A 272 -12.11 -11.02 -4.55
CA MET A 272 -11.76 -12.16 -3.70
C MET A 272 -12.26 -13.49 -4.29
N LEU A 273 -13.51 -13.53 -4.75
CA LEU A 273 -14.08 -14.74 -5.35
C LEU A 273 -13.34 -15.15 -6.62
N LEU A 274 -13.06 -14.18 -7.50
CA LEU A 274 -12.31 -14.42 -8.74
C LEU A 274 -10.89 -14.89 -8.43
N ALA A 275 -10.22 -14.28 -7.44
CA ALA A 275 -8.87 -14.69 -7.05
C ALA A 275 -8.85 -16.13 -6.51
N ILE A 276 -9.79 -16.49 -5.64
CA ILE A 276 -9.91 -17.86 -5.13
C ILE A 276 -10.23 -18.85 -6.27
N ALA A 277 -11.17 -18.49 -7.16
CA ALA A 277 -11.52 -19.34 -8.30
C ALA A 277 -10.32 -19.58 -9.23
N LEU A 278 -9.50 -18.53 -9.45
CA LEU A 278 -8.29 -18.65 -10.28
C LEU A 278 -7.22 -19.53 -9.62
N VAL A 279 -7.01 -19.40 -8.32
CA VAL A 279 -6.10 -20.28 -7.56
C VAL A 279 -6.57 -21.74 -7.65
N LEU A 280 -7.86 -21.98 -7.42
CA LEU A 280 -8.43 -23.33 -7.51
C LEU A 280 -8.33 -23.89 -8.93
N PHE A 281 -8.58 -23.07 -9.95
CA PHE A 281 -8.40 -23.46 -11.33
C PHE A 281 -6.95 -23.89 -11.59
N MET A 282 -5.96 -23.10 -11.19
CA MET A 282 -4.55 -23.44 -11.36
C MET A 282 -4.16 -24.72 -10.63
N LEU A 283 -4.69 -24.94 -9.43
CA LEU A 283 -4.47 -26.19 -8.69
C LEU A 283 -5.10 -27.40 -9.38
N CYS A 284 -6.29 -27.26 -9.97
CA CYS A 284 -6.97 -28.37 -10.65
C CYS A 284 -6.44 -28.65 -12.03
N ALA A 285 -6.06 -27.62 -12.78
CA ALA A 285 -5.58 -27.73 -14.19
C ALA A 285 -4.07 -27.98 -14.30
N GLY A 286 -3.29 -27.57 -13.27
CA GLY A 286 -1.84 -27.73 -13.24
C GLY A 286 -1.39 -29.01 -12.52
N PRO A 287 -0.08 -29.17 -12.34
CA PRO A 287 0.50 -30.29 -11.60
C PRO A 287 0.28 -30.11 -10.09
N THR A 288 -0.91 -30.43 -9.60
CA THR A 288 -1.39 -30.19 -8.22
C THR A 288 -0.40 -30.63 -7.15
N GLN A 289 0.15 -31.84 -7.27
CA GLN A 289 1.10 -32.38 -6.30
C GLN A 289 2.38 -31.53 -6.23
N TYR A 290 2.92 -31.13 -7.38
CA TYR A 290 4.08 -30.27 -7.47
C TYR A 290 3.77 -28.90 -6.82
N LEU A 291 2.67 -28.26 -7.18
CA LEU A 291 2.28 -26.95 -6.68
C LEU A 291 2.07 -26.93 -5.15
N LEU A 292 1.48 -27.97 -4.59
CA LEU A 292 1.31 -28.08 -3.14
C LEU A 292 2.63 -28.40 -2.42
N SER A 293 3.47 -29.25 -3.01
CA SER A 293 4.80 -29.56 -2.45
C SER A 293 5.70 -28.34 -2.45
N THR A 294 5.73 -27.58 -3.56
CA THR A 294 6.51 -26.34 -3.67
C THR A 294 5.98 -25.23 -2.77
N LEU A 295 4.67 -25.15 -2.52
CA LEU A 295 4.11 -24.24 -1.54
C LEU A 295 4.68 -24.50 -0.13
N MET A 296 4.71 -25.75 0.30
CA MET A 296 5.28 -26.11 1.60
C MET A 296 6.80 -25.84 1.65
N GLN A 297 7.51 -26.18 0.58
CA GLN A 297 8.96 -25.91 0.47
C GLN A 297 9.25 -24.40 0.52
N ASN A 298 8.53 -23.60 -0.26
CA ASN A 298 8.71 -22.15 -0.34
C ASN A 298 8.40 -21.45 1.01
N LEU A 299 7.39 -21.94 1.75
CA LEU A 299 7.10 -21.44 3.09
C LEU A 299 8.26 -21.72 4.04
N GLY A 300 8.78 -22.96 4.03
CA GLY A 300 9.95 -23.33 4.85
C GLY A 300 11.18 -22.53 4.51
N ASP A 301 11.48 -22.40 3.22
CA ASP A 301 12.62 -21.63 2.72
C ASP A 301 12.51 -20.13 3.07
N TYR A 302 11.32 -19.55 2.95
CA TYR A 302 11.06 -18.17 3.34
C TYR A 302 11.25 -17.95 4.84
N LEU A 303 10.62 -18.75 5.68
CA LEU A 303 10.72 -18.62 7.14
C LEU A 303 12.16 -18.83 7.62
N GLY A 304 12.92 -19.72 6.99
CA GLY A 304 14.32 -19.97 7.31
C GLY A 304 15.29 -18.88 6.84
N SER A 305 14.93 -18.12 5.80
CA SER A 305 15.83 -17.16 5.16
C SER A 305 15.42 -15.69 5.33
N VAL A 306 14.19 -15.39 5.74
CA VAL A 306 13.65 -14.02 5.74
C VAL A 306 14.50 -13.04 6.52
N VAL A 307 15.01 -13.42 7.70
CA VAL A 307 15.84 -12.52 8.52
C VAL A 307 17.17 -12.22 7.82
N GLY A 308 17.87 -13.25 7.34
CA GLY A 308 19.15 -13.06 6.63
C GLY A 308 18.97 -12.21 5.37
N LYS A 309 17.97 -12.54 4.54
CA LYS A 309 17.70 -11.80 3.31
C LYS A 309 17.21 -10.37 3.53
N SER A 310 16.62 -10.07 4.69
CA SER A 310 16.22 -8.69 5.05
C SER A 310 17.38 -7.74 5.21
N PHE A 311 18.55 -8.25 5.56
CA PHE A 311 19.79 -7.47 5.76
C PHE A 311 20.81 -7.68 4.66
N ASP A 312 20.51 -8.52 3.66
CA ASP A 312 21.43 -8.77 2.56
C ASP A 312 21.35 -7.64 1.53
N VAL A 313 22.35 -6.80 1.57
CA VAL A 313 22.52 -5.66 0.65
C VAL A 313 23.57 -5.95 -0.44
N TYR A 314 24.04 -7.21 -0.52
CA TYR A 314 25.03 -7.66 -1.52
C TYR A 314 26.31 -6.83 -1.54
N ALA A 315 26.74 -6.32 -0.37
CA ALA A 315 27.87 -5.40 -0.24
C ALA A 315 29.18 -5.97 -0.82
N TYR A 316 29.38 -7.28 -0.67
CA TYR A 316 30.57 -7.95 -1.18
C TYR A 316 30.40 -8.49 -2.61
N GLY A 317 29.17 -8.61 -3.09
CA GLY A 317 28.85 -9.17 -4.41
C GLY A 317 28.78 -8.17 -5.55
N GLY A 318 28.84 -6.86 -5.25
CA GLY A 318 28.84 -5.79 -6.26
C GLY A 318 27.56 -5.73 -7.13
N ARG A 319 26.40 -5.95 -6.55
CA ARG A 319 25.08 -5.96 -7.26
C ARG A 319 24.16 -4.76 -6.93
N PRO A 320 24.67 -3.50 -6.93
CA PRO A 320 23.86 -2.34 -6.55
C PRO A 320 22.69 -2.09 -7.51
N GLU A 321 22.86 -2.37 -8.80
CA GLU A 321 21.81 -2.20 -9.81
C GLU A 321 20.66 -3.19 -9.59
N TRP A 322 20.98 -4.45 -9.26
CA TRP A 322 19.96 -5.45 -8.95
C TRP A 322 19.19 -5.06 -7.68
N LEU A 323 19.93 -4.70 -6.62
CA LEU A 323 19.33 -4.30 -5.35
C LEU A 323 18.43 -3.05 -5.54
N GLY A 324 18.91 -2.04 -6.28
CA GLY A 324 18.14 -0.83 -6.59
C GLY A 324 16.90 -1.11 -7.44
N GLY A 325 17.06 -1.94 -8.48
CA GLY A 325 15.97 -2.27 -9.41
C GLY A 325 14.87 -3.15 -8.80
N TRP A 326 15.20 -3.95 -7.80
CA TRP A 326 14.27 -4.88 -7.18
C TRP A 326 13.94 -4.50 -5.72
N THR A 327 14.76 -4.89 -4.77
CA THR A 327 14.42 -4.78 -3.35
C THR A 327 14.12 -3.34 -2.90
N VAL A 328 14.98 -2.38 -3.28
CA VAL A 328 14.78 -0.96 -2.91
C VAL A 328 13.54 -0.39 -3.60
N SER A 329 13.30 -0.74 -4.86
CA SER A 329 12.09 -0.33 -5.59
C SER A 329 10.82 -0.88 -4.94
N TYR A 330 10.84 -2.14 -4.48
CA TYR A 330 9.71 -2.70 -3.73
C TYR A 330 9.47 -1.98 -2.40
N TRP A 331 10.54 -1.68 -1.64
CA TRP A 331 10.38 -0.91 -0.40
C TRP A 331 9.82 0.49 -0.65
N ALA A 332 10.32 1.17 -1.67
CA ALA A 332 9.79 2.48 -2.06
C ALA A 332 8.30 2.40 -2.45
N TRP A 333 7.92 1.35 -3.18
CA TRP A 333 6.53 1.11 -3.55
C TRP A 333 5.64 0.89 -2.33
N TRP A 334 5.99 -0.04 -1.43
CA TRP A 334 5.22 -0.29 -0.21
C TRP A 334 5.07 0.96 0.65
N ILE A 335 6.16 1.73 0.82
CA ILE A 335 6.13 3.00 1.56
C ILE A 335 5.24 4.03 0.85
N GLY A 336 5.33 4.14 -0.47
CA GLY A 336 4.50 5.04 -1.26
C GLY A 336 2.99 4.75 -1.16
N TRP A 337 2.62 3.47 -1.09
CA TRP A 337 1.23 3.04 -0.93
C TRP A 337 0.72 3.08 0.52
N ALA A 338 1.61 3.10 1.50
CA ALA A 338 1.25 3.03 2.93
C ALA A 338 0.27 4.13 3.39
N PRO A 339 0.34 5.39 2.93
CA PRO A 339 -0.63 6.41 3.29
C PRO A 339 -2.07 6.04 2.91
N PHE A 340 -2.27 5.54 1.70
CA PHE A 340 -3.59 5.19 1.17
C PHE A 340 -4.12 3.88 1.77
N VAL A 341 -3.35 2.80 1.65
CA VAL A 341 -3.75 1.48 2.15
C VAL A 341 -3.86 1.49 3.67
N GLY A 342 -2.91 2.17 4.34
CA GLY A 342 -2.94 2.34 5.79
C GLY A 342 -4.16 3.12 6.27
N LEU A 343 -4.55 4.18 5.56
CA LEU A 343 -5.77 4.94 5.88
C LEU A 343 -7.03 4.08 5.71
N PHE A 344 -7.10 3.31 4.63
CA PHE A 344 -8.21 2.38 4.39
C PHE A 344 -8.33 1.33 5.50
N ILE A 345 -7.22 0.65 5.82
CA ILE A 345 -7.18 -0.36 6.89
C ILE A 345 -7.53 0.27 8.25
N ALA A 346 -6.99 1.45 8.57
CA ALA A 346 -7.33 2.17 9.79
C ALA A 346 -8.83 2.46 9.87
N ARG A 347 -9.43 2.92 8.77
CA ARG A 347 -10.86 3.25 8.68
C ARG A 347 -11.77 2.08 9.01
N ILE A 348 -11.47 0.90 8.50
CA ILE A 348 -12.30 -0.30 8.70
C ILE A 348 -12.02 -1.03 10.02
N SER A 349 -10.99 -0.63 10.77
CA SER A 349 -10.52 -1.35 11.96
C SER A 349 -10.94 -0.71 13.29
N ARG A 350 -11.83 0.29 13.26
CA ARG A 350 -12.35 0.88 14.49
C ARG A 350 -12.98 -0.19 15.39
N GLY A 351 -12.74 -0.09 16.70
CA GLY A 351 -13.25 -1.04 17.70
C GLY A 351 -12.51 -2.38 17.80
N ARG A 352 -11.58 -2.69 16.86
CA ARG A 352 -10.75 -3.89 16.94
C ARG A 352 -9.69 -3.76 18.02
N THR A 353 -9.33 -4.88 18.65
CA THR A 353 -8.17 -4.91 19.54
C THR A 353 -6.87 -4.85 18.72
N ILE A 354 -5.79 -4.31 19.30
CA ILE A 354 -4.47 -4.29 18.63
C ILE A 354 -4.04 -5.70 18.23
N ARG A 355 -4.30 -6.71 19.06
CA ARG A 355 -3.98 -8.10 18.75
C ARG A 355 -4.74 -8.60 17.51
N GLU A 356 -6.08 -8.43 17.48
CA GLU A 356 -6.88 -8.79 16.31
C GLU A 356 -6.41 -8.07 15.06
N PHE A 357 -6.07 -6.78 15.21
CA PHE A 357 -5.58 -5.95 14.11
C PHE A 357 -4.27 -6.50 13.55
N VAL A 358 -3.27 -6.74 14.39
CA VAL A 358 -1.95 -7.24 13.95
C VAL A 358 -2.11 -8.60 13.25
N PHE A 359 -2.81 -9.55 13.88
CA PHE A 359 -3.02 -10.86 13.28
C PHE A 359 -3.81 -10.78 11.98
N GLY A 360 -4.91 -10.04 11.95
CA GLY A 360 -5.79 -9.95 10.78
C GLY A 360 -5.16 -9.22 9.60
N VAL A 361 -4.45 -8.13 9.85
CA VAL A 361 -3.83 -7.32 8.78
C VAL A 361 -2.52 -7.93 8.27
N LEU A 362 -1.75 -8.58 9.15
CA LEU A 362 -0.49 -9.22 8.74
C LEU A 362 -0.72 -10.62 8.18
N LEU A 363 -1.32 -11.53 8.98
CA LEU A 363 -1.25 -12.95 8.66
C LEU A 363 -2.24 -13.39 7.57
N ILE A 364 -3.46 -12.83 7.55
CA ILE A 364 -4.47 -13.25 6.59
C ILE A 364 -4.07 -12.88 5.15
N PRO A 365 -3.74 -11.60 4.85
CA PRO A 365 -3.31 -11.24 3.51
C PRO A 365 -1.96 -11.84 3.13
N LEU A 366 -1.04 -11.98 4.12
CA LEU A 366 0.25 -12.62 3.89
C LEU A 366 0.09 -14.07 3.45
N GLY A 367 -0.69 -14.86 4.21
CA GLY A 367 -0.90 -16.28 3.90
C GLY A 367 -1.45 -16.49 2.48
N PHE A 368 -2.44 -15.70 2.09
CA PHE A 368 -2.96 -15.76 0.72
C PHE A 368 -1.93 -15.29 -0.31
N THR A 369 -1.20 -14.22 -0.04
CA THR A 369 -0.15 -13.72 -0.93
C THR A 369 0.89 -14.79 -1.20
N LEU A 370 1.39 -15.47 -0.17
CA LEU A 370 2.39 -16.52 -0.30
C LEU A 370 1.84 -17.74 -1.08
N ALA A 371 0.58 -18.13 -0.82
CA ALA A 371 -0.07 -19.19 -1.57
C ALA A 371 -0.24 -18.82 -3.05
N TRP A 372 -0.73 -17.61 -3.33
CA TRP A 372 -0.85 -17.08 -4.70
C TRP A 372 0.47 -17.10 -5.42
N LEU A 373 1.48 -16.47 -4.86
CA LEU A 373 2.80 -16.34 -5.49
C LEU A 373 3.48 -17.70 -5.68
N SER A 374 3.30 -18.63 -4.73
CA SER A 374 3.84 -19.98 -4.88
C SER A 374 3.20 -20.71 -6.05
N ILE A 375 1.88 -20.70 -6.14
CA ILE A 375 1.15 -21.43 -7.19
C ILE A 375 1.49 -20.88 -8.56
N PHE A 376 1.36 -19.56 -8.76
CA PHE A 376 1.61 -18.94 -10.05
C PHE A 376 3.10 -18.87 -10.43
N GLY A 377 3.95 -18.57 -9.44
CA GLY A 377 5.40 -18.47 -9.65
C GLY A 377 6.03 -19.82 -10.00
N ASN A 378 5.65 -20.89 -9.28
CA ASN A 378 6.15 -22.22 -9.61
C ASN A 378 5.55 -22.76 -10.92
N SER A 379 4.30 -22.40 -11.27
CA SER A 379 3.77 -22.74 -12.58
C SER A 379 4.56 -22.11 -13.72
N ALA A 380 5.05 -20.86 -13.53
CA ALA A 380 5.88 -20.20 -14.52
C ALA A 380 7.29 -20.80 -14.60
N LEU A 381 7.88 -21.11 -13.45
CA LEU A 381 9.21 -21.76 -13.39
C LEU A 381 9.18 -23.17 -13.98
N ASP A 382 8.14 -23.95 -13.71
CA ASP A 382 7.97 -25.30 -14.25
C ASP A 382 7.97 -25.31 -15.80
N GLN A 383 7.28 -24.35 -16.43
CA GLN A 383 7.25 -24.20 -17.89
C GLN A 383 8.59 -23.82 -18.51
N VAL A 384 9.51 -23.26 -17.75
CA VAL A 384 10.84 -22.86 -18.24
C VAL A 384 11.89 -23.93 -17.92
N LEU A 385 11.72 -24.65 -16.82
CA LEU A 385 12.66 -25.69 -16.39
C LEU A 385 12.40 -27.05 -17.05
N HIS A 386 11.17 -27.30 -17.51
CA HIS A 386 10.70 -28.53 -18.13
C HIS A 386 10.04 -28.29 -19.49
#